data_76a1ed0b28ce5ea3cc13b566f57f9d17
#
_entry.id   76a1ed0b28ce5ea3cc13b566f57f9d17
#
_cell.length_a   1.000
_cell.length_b   1.000
_cell.length_c   1.000
_cell.angle_alpha   90.00
_cell.angle_beta   90.00
_cell.angle_gamma   90.00
#
_symmetry.space_group_name_H-M   'P 1'
#
loop_
_entity.id
_entity.type
_entity.pdbx_description
1 polymer ?
#
loop_
_entity_poly.entity_id
_entity_poly.type
_entity_poly.pdbx_seq_one_letter_code
_entity_poly.pdbx_strand_id
1 'polypeptide(L)'
;MGNNFKAPENSHQHNQIRKDTENDFFSGIRLNPDVVETYYIDPVLVTGLEPQSIEAEQFRQLKNNILFPEKGTPPKSIMVTSFSPSDGKSFVAANLAISIAQNIDEYVLLLDCDLRSPSIHSMFGIGDGPGLCEYLSQGIQLPSLLVKTFLDKLTIFPAGKIPPNPAELLSSDRMKRLIKEIRSRYSDRYIIFDTPPPHLTAETNAISRQVDGIVIVIQHGKTRKKDVLNLIDIYGKEKILGVVCNFARKGIGYGYGKYGYGKYGYGQK
;
A
#
# COMPACT_ATOMS: atom_id res chain seq x y z
N MET A 1 33.38 21.94 -44.88
CA MET A 1 32.95 20.53 -44.92
C MET A 1 32.43 20.17 -43.53
N GLY A 2 31.12 20.21 -43.39
CA GLY A 2 30.46 19.95 -42.11
C GLY A 2 30.05 18.48 -42.01
N ASN A 3 30.37 17.85 -40.92
CA ASN A 3 29.84 16.52 -40.60
C ASN A 3 28.72 16.68 -39.57
N ASN A 4 27.49 16.48 -40.02
CA ASN A 4 26.32 16.30 -39.16
C ASN A 4 26.32 14.87 -38.60
N PHE A 5 26.52 14.70 -37.30
CA PHE A 5 26.20 13.48 -36.60
C PHE A 5 24.70 13.50 -36.20
N LYS A 6 23.90 12.64 -36.85
CA LYS A 6 22.54 12.31 -36.40
C LYS A 6 22.62 11.29 -35.28
N ALA A 7 22.01 11.60 -34.14
CA ALA A 7 21.78 10.61 -33.05
C ALA A 7 20.70 9.61 -33.47
N PRO A 8 20.73 8.34 -33.00
CA PRO A 8 19.77 7.33 -33.42
C PRO A 8 18.40 7.52 -32.73
N GLU A 9 17.35 7.52 -33.55
CA GLU A 9 15.93 7.59 -33.17
C GLU A 9 15.43 6.22 -32.60
N ASN A 10 15.91 5.78 -31.45
CA ASN A 10 15.41 4.53 -30.86
C ASN A 10 14.79 4.64 -29.46
N SER A 11 14.63 5.87 -28.93
CA SER A 11 14.04 6.06 -27.60
C SER A 11 12.50 6.14 -27.60
N HIS A 12 11.86 6.39 -28.74
CA HIS A 12 10.39 6.54 -28.82
C HIS A 12 9.63 5.20 -28.96
N GLN A 13 10.23 4.18 -29.57
CA GLN A 13 9.56 2.88 -29.71
C GLN A 13 9.49 2.09 -28.39
N HIS A 14 10.49 2.20 -27.52
CA HIS A 14 10.45 1.51 -26.22
C HIS A 14 9.42 2.09 -25.25
N ASN A 15 9.15 3.40 -25.33
CA ASN A 15 8.11 4.04 -24.51
C ASN A 15 6.70 3.78 -25.03
N GLN A 16 6.54 3.55 -26.33
CA GLN A 16 5.23 3.26 -26.94
C GLN A 16 4.77 1.83 -26.63
N ILE A 17 5.66 0.86 -26.70
CA ILE A 17 5.37 -0.54 -26.37
C ILE A 17 5.01 -0.71 -24.86
N ARG A 18 5.62 0.08 -23.96
CA ARG A 18 5.24 0.09 -22.53
C ARG A 18 3.85 0.68 -22.30
N LYS A 19 3.48 1.75 -23.00
CA LYS A 19 2.15 2.37 -22.90
C LYS A 19 1.03 1.48 -23.42
N ASP A 20 1.28 0.70 -24.47
CA ASP A 20 0.27 -0.15 -25.08
C ASP A 20 -0.03 -1.40 -24.23
N THR A 21 0.96 -1.96 -23.51
CA THR A 21 0.75 -3.07 -22.57
C THR A 21 0.10 -2.64 -21.25
N GLU A 22 0.30 -1.41 -20.79
CA GLU A 22 -0.41 -0.84 -19.62
C GLU A 22 -1.87 -0.54 -19.95
N ASN A 23 -2.17 -0.05 -21.15
CA ASN A 23 -3.54 0.24 -21.58
C ASN A 23 -4.40 -1.02 -21.70
N ASP A 24 -3.87 -2.17 -22.11
CA ASP A 24 -4.67 -3.39 -22.30
C ASP A 24 -5.16 -4.01 -20.99
N PHE A 25 -4.42 -3.90 -19.89
CA PHE A 25 -4.87 -4.44 -18.60
C PHE A 25 -5.89 -3.55 -17.89
N PHE A 26 -5.77 -2.22 -18.05
CA PHE A 26 -6.70 -1.26 -17.48
C PHE A 26 -7.82 -0.82 -18.46
N SER A 27 -7.77 -1.25 -19.72
CA SER A 27 -8.82 -0.96 -20.71
C SER A 27 -10.19 -1.58 -20.35
N GLY A 28 -10.21 -2.56 -19.44
CA GLY A 28 -11.45 -3.12 -18.87
C GLY A 28 -12.04 -2.33 -17.72
N ILE A 29 -11.32 -1.34 -17.16
CA ILE A 29 -11.82 -0.50 -16.07
C ILE A 29 -12.61 0.65 -16.71
N ARG A 30 -13.89 0.44 -16.96
CA ARG A 30 -14.81 1.51 -17.36
C ARG A 30 -15.08 2.39 -16.14
N LEU A 31 -14.42 3.54 -16.08
CA LEU A 31 -14.96 4.67 -15.32
C LEU A 31 -16.24 5.07 -16.03
N ASN A 32 -17.38 5.01 -15.35
CA ASN A 32 -18.62 5.58 -15.88
C ASN A 32 -18.47 7.12 -15.83
N PRO A 33 -18.32 7.83 -16.95
CA PRO A 33 -18.06 9.27 -16.94
C PRO A 33 -19.28 10.09 -16.47
N ASP A 34 -20.44 9.47 -16.32
CA ASP A 34 -21.69 10.14 -15.95
C ASP A 34 -21.99 10.12 -14.45
N VAL A 35 -21.15 9.48 -13.63
CA VAL A 35 -21.27 9.48 -12.17
C VAL A 35 -20.22 10.41 -11.58
N VAL A 36 -20.49 11.70 -11.56
CA VAL A 36 -19.85 12.64 -10.64
C VAL A 36 -20.46 12.40 -9.25
N GLU A 37 -20.26 11.21 -8.71
CA GLU A 37 -20.43 11.00 -7.29
C GLU A 37 -19.29 11.75 -6.60
N THR A 38 -19.63 12.69 -5.73
CA THR A 38 -18.69 13.35 -4.84
C THR A 38 -18.19 12.27 -3.88
N TYR A 39 -17.09 11.61 -4.26
CA TYR A 39 -16.47 10.59 -3.39
C TYR A 39 -16.11 11.23 -2.07
N TYR A 40 -16.75 10.81 -1.01
CA TYR A 40 -16.37 11.19 0.34
C TYR A 40 -15.09 10.45 0.69
N ILE A 41 -13.96 11.15 0.58
CA ILE A 41 -12.66 10.62 1.01
C ILE A 41 -12.56 10.81 2.52
N ASP A 42 -12.29 9.72 3.25
CA ASP A 42 -12.20 9.76 4.70
C ASP A 42 -11.01 10.66 5.13
N PRO A 43 -11.21 11.62 6.06
CA PRO A 43 -10.15 12.46 6.62
C PRO A 43 -8.96 11.71 7.19
N VAL A 44 -9.09 10.42 7.51
CA VAL A 44 -7.96 9.58 7.96
C VAL A 44 -6.88 9.40 6.88
N LEU A 45 -7.17 9.66 5.61
CA LEU A 45 -6.19 9.63 4.53
C LEU A 45 -5.32 10.89 4.50
N VAL A 46 -4.68 11.18 5.64
CA VAL A 46 -3.91 12.42 5.88
C VAL A 46 -2.80 12.65 4.86
N THR A 47 -2.15 11.60 4.39
CA THR A 47 -1.08 11.70 3.39
C THR A 47 -1.56 12.25 2.05
N GLY A 48 -2.82 11.98 1.70
CA GLY A 48 -3.45 12.49 0.48
C GLY A 48 -4.09 13.86 0.65
N LEU A 49 -4.78 14.06 1.76
CA LEU A 49 -5.59 15.26 2.00
C LEU A 49 -4.80 16.41 2.64
N GLU A 50 -3.83 16.08 3.50
CA GLU A 50 -3.00 17.05 4.22
C GLU A 50 -1.50 16.77 4.01
N PRO A 51 -0.98 16.86 2.79
CA PRO A 51 0.38 16.43 2.46
C PRO A 51 1.47 17.22 3.20
N GLN A 52 1.15 18.38 3.77
CA GLN A 52 2.08 19.19 4.57
C GLN A 52 1.99 18.92 6.08
N SER A 53 1.13 17.99 6.51
CA SER A 53 0.97 17.66 7.93
C SER A 53 2.19 16.90 8.47
N ILE A 54 2.36 16.93 9.80
CA ILE A 54 3.40 16.15 10.50
C ILE A 54 3.15 14.64 10.28
N GLU A 55 1.90 14.25 10.28
CA GLU A 55 1.46 12.90 10.07
C GLU A 55 1.85 12.40 8.66
N ALA A 56 1.63 13.21 7.62
CA ALA A 56 2.07 12.90 6.25
C ALA A 56 3.60 12.78 6.16
N GLU A 57 4.36 13.60 6.89
CA GLU A 57 5.82 13.51 6.95
C GLU A 57 6.29 12.19 7.58
N GLN A 58 5.60 11.70 8.61
CA GLN A 58 5.90 10.39 9.21
C GLN A 58 5.70 9.25 8.21
N PHE A 59 4.67 9.32 7.36
CA PHE A 59 4.48 8.34 6.27
C PHE A 59 5.54 8.47 5.18
N ARG A 60 6.03 9.67 4.87
CA ARG A 60 7.18 9.84 3.96
C ARG A 60 8.45 9.20 4.52
N GLN A 61 8.70 9.35 5.82
CA GLN A 61 9.83 8.69 6.48
C GLN A 61 9.69 7.16 6.48
N LEU A 62 8.50 6.64 6.81
CA LEU A 62 8.21 5.21 6.73
C LEU A 62 8.45 4.67 5.32
N LYS A 63 7.90 5.35 4.31
CA LYS A 63 8.12 5.04 2.90
C LYS A 63 9.61 5.00 2.56
N ASN A 64 10.36 6.05 2.91
CA ASN A 64 11.78 6.14 2.58
C ASN A 64 12.58 4.99 3.20
N ASN A 65 12.30 4.61 4.44
CA ASN A 65 12.95 3.48 5.09
C ASN A 65 12.64 2.14 4.40
N ILE A 66 11.46 2.01 3.78
CA ILE A 66 11.07 0.81 3.05
C ILE A 66 11.66 0.80 1.63
N LEU A 67 11.60 1.92 0.92
CA LEU A 67 12.04 2.01 -0.48
C LEU A 67 13.56 2.08 -0.61
N PHE A 68 14.24 2.60 0.40
CA PHE A 68 15.70 2.79 0.41
C PHE A 68 16.32 2.11 1.64
N PRO A 69 16.25 0.77 1.76
CA PRO A 69 16.81 0.06 2.90
C PRO A 69 18.33 0.19 2.89
N GLU A 70 18.94 0.27 4.07
CA GLU A 70 20.41 0.33 4.19
C GLU A 70 21.10 -0.92 3.63
N LYS A 71 20.42 -2.05 3.62
CA LYS A 71 20.92 -3.35 3.11
C LYS A 71 19.82 -4.08 2.33
N GLY A 72 20.24 -4.79 1.29
CA GLY A 72 19.33 -5.60 0.48
C GLY A 72 18.61 -4.80 -0.62
N THR A 73 17.60 -5.41 -1.21
CA THR A 73 16.75 -4.81 -2.24
C THR A 73 15.42 -4.36 -1.65
N PRO A 74 14.82 -3.26 -2.15
CA PRO A 74 13.51 -2.82 -1.71
C PRO A 74 12.46 -3.93 -1.84
N PRO A 75 11.63 -4.17 -0.80
CA PRO A 75 10.55 -5.14 -0.88
C PRO A 75 9.48 -4.61 -1.84
N LYS A 76 9.02 -5.43 -2.77
CA LYS A 76 7.95 -5.08 -3.72
C LYS A 76 6.58 -5.51 -3.23
N SER A 77 6.51 -6.47 -2.32
CA SER A 77 5.28 -6.95 -1.69
C SER A 77 5.37 -6.82 -0.18
N ILE A 78 4.47 -6.05 0.40
CA ILE A 78 4.50 -5.63 1.81
C ILE A 78 3.18 -6.00 2.46
N MET A 79 3.23 -6.77 3.53
CA MET A 79 2.08 -7.04 4.39
C MET A 79 2.05 -6.03 5.54
N VAL A 80 0.90 -5.41 5.77
CA VAL A 80 0.64 -4.58 6.94
C VAL A 80 -0.32 -5.33 7.84
N THR A 81 0.09 -5.57 9.07
CA THR A 81 -0.70 -6.29 10.08
C THR A 81 -0.55 -5.64 11.45
N SER A 82 -1.35 -6.07 12.42
CA SER A 82 -1.27 -5.57 13.80
C SER A 82 -1.38 -6.70 14.80
N PHE A 83 -1.06 -6.42 16.06
CA PHE A 83 -1.28 -7.40 17.13
C PHE A 83 -2.75 -7.54 17.47
N SER A 84 -3.49 -6.42 17.58
CA SER A 84 -4.91 -6.41 17.93
C SER A 84 -5.77 -5.76 16.86
N PRO A 85 -7.07 -6.08 16.80
CA PRO A 85 -8.05 -5.29 16.07
C PRO A 85 -8.00 -3.82 16.50
N SER A 86 -8.28 -2.91 15.58
CA SER A 86 -8.33 -1.46 15.83
C SER A 86 -6.98 -0.81 16.20
N ASP A 87 -5.85 -1.49 16.02
CA ASP A 87 -4.52 -0.88 16.16
C ASP A 87 -4.19 0.11 15.01
N GLY A 88 -5.04 0.16 13.97
CA GLY A 88 -4.91 1.09 12.85
C GLY A 88 -4.11 0.55 11.65
N LYS A 89 -4.06 -0.77 11.47
CA LYS A 89 -3.39 -1.41 10.32
C LYS A 89 -3.84 -0.87 8.96
N SER A 90 -5.16 -0.78 8.74
CA SER A 90 -5.74 -0.30 7.48
C SER A 90 -5.44 1.19 7.24
N PHE A 91 -5.47 2.02 8.31
CA PHE A 91 -5.00 3.40 8.28
C PHE A 91 -3.54 3.50 7.82
N VAL A 92 -2.66 2.67 8.39
CA VAL A 92 -1.24 2.66 8.03
C VAL A 92 -1.05 2.14 6.60
N ALA A 93 -1.73 1.06 6.20
CA ALA A 93 -1.64 0.50 4.87
C ALA A 93 -2.08 1.51 3.79
N ALA A 94 -3.22 2.19 4.01
CA ALA A 94 -3.76 3.18 3.08
C ALA A 94 -2.84 4.40 2.93
N ASN A 95 -2.39 5.00 4.04
CA ASN A 95 -1.52 6.16 3.99
C ASN A 95 -0.11 5.84 3.46
N LEU A 96 0.43 4.65 3.74
CA LEU A 96 1.67 4.17 3.13
C LEU A 96 1.51 4.01 1.61
N ALA A 97 0.40 3.42 1.16
CA ALA A 97 0.09 3.26 -0.26
C ALA A 97 0.04 4.61 -0.98
N ILE A 98 -0.64 5.60 -0.39
CA ILE A 98 -0.71 6.97 -0.90
C ILE A 98 0.70 7.58 -0.97
N SER A 99 1.48 7.46 0.12
CA SER A 99 2.83 8.02 0.20
C SER A 99 3.76 7.45 -0.87
N ILE A 100 3.67 6.15 -1.18
CA ILE A 100 4.44 5.52 -2.26
C ILE A 100 3.93 5.99 -3.63
N ALA A 101 2.62 6.02 -3.86
CA ALA A 101 2.03 6.44 -5.13
C ALA A 101 2.27 7.91 -5.48
N GLN A 102 2.62 8.75 -4.50
CA GLN A 102 3.03 10.14 -4.73
C GLN A 102 4.45 10.26 -5.33
N ASN A 103 5.27 9.21 -5.31
CA ASN A 103 6.54 9.21 -6.01
C ASN A 103 6.35 9.28 -7.54
N ILE A 104 7.42 9.64 -8.28
CA ILE A 104 7.32 9.87 -9.72
C ILE A 104 7.12 8.57 -10.49
N ASP A 105 7.82 7.50 -10.12
CA ASP A 105 7.94 6.29 -10.94
C ASP A 105 7.22 5.06 -10.35
N GLU A 106 6.74 5.13 -9.10
CA GLU A 106 6.16 3.98 -8.43
C GLU A 106 4.63 3.92 -8.58
N TYR A 107 4.15 2.77 -8.99
CA TYR A 107 2.75 2.39 -8.93
C TYR A 107 2.47 1.55 -7.69
N VAL A 108 1.23 1.58 -7.20
CA VAL A 108 0.82 0.84 -6.01
C VAL A 108 -0.48 0.10 -6.26
N LEU A 109 -0.51 -1.15 -5.83
CA LEU A 109 -1.73 -1.94 -5.69
C LEU A 109 -1.96 -2.20 -4.19
N LEU A 110 -3.04 -1.65 -3.65
CA LEU A 110 -3.47 -1.89 -2.27
C LEU A 110 -4.59 -2.93 -2.25
N LEU A 111 -4.34 -4.07 -1.59
CA LEU A 111 -5.33 -5.13 -1.41
C LEU A 111 -5.90 -5.09 0.00
N ASP A 112 -7.22 -5.08 0.11
CA ASP A 112 -7.92 -5.31 1.37
C ASP A 112 -8.11 -6.82 1.56
N CYS A 113 -7.26 -7.42 2.39
CA CYS A 113 -7.31 -8.83 2.77
C CYS A 113 -7.97 -9.05 4.14
N ASP A 114 -8.49 -8.01 4.79
CA ASP A 114 -9.31 -8.17 5.98
C ASP A 114 -10.77 -8.45 5.60
N LEU A 115 -11.03 -9.64 5.07
CA LEU A 115 -12.37 -10.05 4.64
C LEU A 115 -13.39 -10.13 5.80
N ARG A 116 -12.95 -10.01 7.05
CA ARG A 116 -13.82 -10.03 8.24
C ARG A 116 -14.34 -8.64 8.59
N SER A 117 -13.49 -7.62 8.41
CA SER A 117 -13.81 -6.23 8.72
C SER A 117 -13.16 -5.29 7.68
N PRO A 118 -13.62 -5.38 6.43
CA PRO A 118 -13.06 -4.59 5.34
C PRO A 118 -13.30 -3.09 5.57
N SER A 119 -12.28 -2.27 5.28
CA SER A 119 -12.37 -0.83 5.54
C SER A 119 -11.72 0.05 4.47
N ILE A 120 -10.88 -0.52 3.60
CA ILE A 120 -10.16 0.25 2.58
C ILE A 120 -11.14 0.92 1.61
N HIS A 121 -12.17 0.20 1.14
CA HIS A 121 -13.15 0.75 0.21
C HIS A 121 -13.84 2.01 0.77
N SER A 122 -14.26 1.98 2.03
CA SER A 122 -14.94 3.13 2.66
C SER A 122 -13.99 4.32 2.87
N MET A 123 -12.72 4.08 3.23
CA MET A 123 -11.72 5.15 3.38
C MET A 123 -11.52 5.93 2.07
N PHE A 124 -11.57 5.26 0.94
CA PHE A 124 -11.39 5.88 -0.37
C PHE A 124 -12.70 6.32 -1.03
N GLY A 125 -13.82 6.25 -0.32
CA GLY A 125 -15.13 6.61 -0.86
C GLY A 125 -15.63 5.66 -1.96
N ILE A 126 -15.08 4.45 -2.02
CA ILE A 126 -15.51 3.42 -2.96
C ILE A 126 -16.75 2.77 -2.38
N GLY A 127 -17.83 2.74 -3.16
CA GLY A 127 -19.07 2.08 -2.76
C GLY A 127 -18.93 0.57 -2.59
N ASP A 128 -19.92 -0.04 -1.95
CA ASP A 128 -19.99 -1.49 -1.82
C ASP A 128 -20.06 -2.14 -3.21
N GLY A 129 -19.15 -3.07 -3.46
CA GLY A 129 -19.02 -3.73 -4.75
C GLY A 129 -18.33 -5.08 -4.63
N PRO A 130 -18.16 -5.80 -5.74
CA PRO A 130 -17.40 -7.03 -5.74
C PRO A 130 -15.89 -6.74 -5.57
N GLY A 131 -15.17 -7.71 -4.98
CA GLY A 131 -13.75 -7.58 -4.71
C GLY A 131 -13.02 -8.93 -4.62
N LEU A 132 -12.06 -9.00 -3.71
CA LEU A 132 -11.23 -10.18 -3.49
C LEU A 132 -12.07 -11.43 -3.15
N CYS A 133 -13.14 -11.27 -2.37
CA CYS A 133 -14.05 -12.36 -2.05
C CYS A 133 -14.64 -12.98 -3.32
N GLU A 134 -15.21 -12.18 -4.20
CA GLU A 134 -15.83 -12.63 -5.45
C GLU A 134 -14.79 -13.17 -6.45
N TYR A 135 -13.59 -12.60 -6.49
CA TYR A 135 -12.48 -13.20 -7.22
C TYR A 135 -12.20 -14.60 -6.72
N LEU A 136 -12.05 -14.80 -5.42
CA LEU A 136 -11.68 -16.09 -4.83
C LEU A 136 -12.79 -17.12 -4.90
N SER A 137 -14.04 -16.73 -4.72
CA SER A 137 -15.20 -17.66 -4.62
C SER A 137 -15.93 -17.88 -5.95
N GLN A 138 -16.09 -16.85 -6.77
CA GLN A 138 -16.93 -16.90 -7.97
C GLN A 138 -16.15 -16.90 -9.28
N GLY A 139 -14.87 -16.53 -9.24
CA GLY A 139 -14.05 -16.52 -10.44
C GLY A 139 -14.18 -15.27 -11.30
N ILE A 140 -14.67 -14.19 -10.74
CA ILE A 140 -14.71 -12.92 -11.46
C ILE A 140 -13.29 -12.50 -11.85
N GLN A 141 -13.14 -11.96 -13.04
CA GLN A 141 -11.83 -11.59 -13.59
C GLN A 141 -11.21 -10.42 -12.83
N LEU A 142 -9.92 -10.52 -12.52
CA LEU A 142 -9.21 -9.51 -11.73
C LEU A 142 -9.35 -8.07 -12.27
N PRO A 143 -9.24 -7.79 -13.59
CA PRO A 143 -9.34 -6.42 -14.10
C PRO A 143 -10.64 -5.70 -13.78
N SER A 144 -11.76 -6.45 -13.71
CA SER A 144 -13.08 -5.86 -13.42
C SER A 144 -13.32 -5.55 -11.94
N LEU A 145 -12.40 -5.98 -11.07
CA LEU A 145 -12.46 -5.82 -9.61
C LEU A 145 -11.50 -4.75 -9.09
N LEU A 146 -10.63 -4.24 -9.97
CA LEU A 146 -9.66 -3.22 -9.60
C LEU A 146 -10.28 -1.84 -9.73
N VAL A 147 -10.15 -1.02 -8.70
CA VAL A 147 -10.70 0.32 -8.63
C VAL A 147 -9.58 1.35 -8.64
N LYS A 148 -9.61 2.30 -9.57
CA LYS A 148 -8.73 3.45 -9.57
C LYS A 148 -9.15 4.43 -8.49
N THR A 149 -8.18 5.15 -7.91
CA THR A 149 -8.43 6.16 -6.90
C THR A 149 -8.25 7.57 -7.48
N PHE A 150 -8.33 8.59 -6.61
CA PHE A 150 -7.98 9.97 -6.95
C PHE A 150 -6.48 10.16 -7.27
N LEU A 151 -5.64 9.16 -7.04
CA LEU A 151 -4.23 9.12 -7.45
C LEU A 151 -4.07 8.12 -8.60
N ASP A 152 -3.66 8.59 -9.77
CA ASP A 152 -3.52 7.77 -10.98
C ASP A 152 -2.65 6.52 -10.79
N LYS A 153 -1.66 6.60 -9.88
CA LYS A 153 -0.71 5.52 -9.60
C LYS A 153 -1.13 4.60 -8.46
N LEU A 154 -2.29 4.84 -7.84
CA LEU A 154 -2.84 3.99 -6.79
C LEU A 154 -4.09 3.28 -7.27
N THR A 155 -4.02 1.96 -7.29
CA THR A 155 -5.17 1.08 -7.57
C THR A 155 -5.53 0.31 -6.32
N ILE A 156 -6.81 0.15 -6.05
CA ILE A 156 -7.33 -0.65 -4.92
C ILE A 156 -7.94 -1.93 -5.44
N PHE A 157 -7.66 -3.02 -4.74
CA PHE A 157 -8.42 -4.25 -4.85
C PHE A 157 -9.22 -4.41 -3.55
N PRO A 158 -10.51 -4.02 -3.52
CA PRO A 158 -11.32 -4.07 -2.33
C PRO A 158 -11.58 -5.51 -1.89
N ALA A 159 -11.96 -5.69 -0.64
CA ALA A 159 -12.27 -7.01 -0.09
C ALA A 159 -13.50 -7.66 -0.73
N GLY A 160 -14.48 -6.87 -1.16
CA GLY A 160 -15.78 -7.36 -1.61
C GLY A 160 -16.72 -7.64 -0.45
N LYS A 161 -17.73 -8.49 -0.66
CA LYS A 161 -18.68 -8.86 0.37
C LYS A 161 -18.04 -9.77 1.42
N ILE A 162 -18.44 -9.59 2.67
CA ILE A 162 -17.94 -10.43 3.78
C ILE A 162 -18.40 -11.88 3.55
N PRO A 163 -17.47 -12.82 3.37
CA PRO A 163 -17.81 -14.21 3.15
C PRO A 163 -18.03 -14.97 4.48
N PRO A 164 -18.75 -16.09 4.45
CA PRO A 164 -18.91 -16.94 5.64
C PRO A 164 -17.60 -17.67 6.04
N ASN A 165 -16.67 -17.81 5.12
CA ASN A 165 -15.43 -18.59 5.27
C ASN A 165 -14.17 -17.83 4.81
N PRO A 166 -13.84 -16.69 5.44
CA PRO A 166 -12.71 -15.84 5.03
C PRO A 166 -11.36 -16.56 5.11
N ALA A 167 -11.15 -17.40 6.10
CA ALA A 167 -9.90 -18.13 6.32
C ALA A 167 -9.58 -19.09 5.16
N GLU A 168 -10.58 -19.86 4.75
CA GLU A 168 -10.46 -20.82 3.65
C GLU A 168 -10.18 -20.13 2.32
N LEU A 169 -10.84 -19.00 2.06
CA LEU A 169 -10.62 -18.24 0.84
C LEU A 169 -9.18 -17.70 0.76
N LEU A 170 -8.70 -17.04 1.83
CA LEU A 170 -7.37 -16.44 1.85
C LEU A 170 -6.22 -17.46 1.93
N SER A 171 -6.48 -18.67 2.44
CA SER A 171 -5.50 -19.77 2.43
C SER A 171 -5.56 -20.65 1.17
N SER A 172 -6.51 -20.39 0.27
CA SER A 172 -6.72 -21.18 -0.95
C SER A 172 -5.55 -21.12 -1.94
N ASP A 173 -5.44 -22.13 -2.79
CA ASP A 173 -4.47 -22.11 -3.90
C ASP A 173 -4.77 -21.00 -4.92
N ARG A 174 -6.01 -20.54 -4.96
CA ARG A 174 -6.40 -19.41 -5.81
C ARG A 174 -5.78 -18.11 -5.31
N MET A 175 -5.77 -17.88 -3.99
CA MET A 175 -5.07 -16.74 -3.39
C MET A 175 -3.55 -16.81 -3.62
N LYS A 176 -2.95 -18.00 -3.49
CA LYS A 176 -1.53 -18.18 -3.77
C LYS A 176 -1.20 -17.85 -5.24
N ARG A 177 -2.03 -18.31 -6.19
CA ARG A 177 -1.87 -17.99 -7.61
C ARG A 177 -2.04 -16.49 -7.88
N LEU A 178 -3.03 -15.85 -7.25
CA LEU A 178 -3.22 -14.41 -7.35
C LEU A 178 -1.96 -13.65 -6.92
N ILE A 179 -1.43 -13.92 -5.72
CA ILE A 179 -0.22 -13.24 -5.21
C ILE A 179 0.95 -13.46 -6.17
N LYS A 180 1.16 -14.67 -6.64
CA LYS A 180 2.21 -14.97 -7.62
C LYS A 180 2.01 -14.20 -8.93
N GLU A 181 0.79 -14.15 -9.43
CA GLU A 181 0.43 -13.44 -10.66
C GLU A 181 0.68 -11.95 -10.56
N ILE A 182 0.15 -11.28 -9.53
CA ILE A 182 0.32 -9.84 -9.37
C ILE A 182 1.79 -9.45 -9.14
N ARG A 183 2.59 -10.28 -8.46
CA ARG A 183 4.02 -10.06 -8.27
C ARG A 183 4.84 -10.25 -9.56
N SER A 184 4.47 -11.20 -10.40
CA SER A 184 5.20 -11.49 -11.64
C SER A 184 4.89 -10.53 -12.77
N ARG A 185 3.65 -10.01 -12.84
CA ARG A 185 3.22 -9.11 -13.92
C ARG A 185 3.80 -7.71 -13.81
N TYR A 186 4.12 -7.25 -12.60
CA TYR A 186 4.39 -5.84 -12.32
C TYR A 186 5.69 -5.66 -11.52
N SER A 187 6.81 -5.55 -12.22
CA SER A 187 8.11 -5.27 -11.59
C SER A 187 8.25 -3.82 -11.10
N ASP A 188 7.46 -2.91 -11.65
CA ASP A 188 7.42 -1.46 -11.38
C ASP A 188 6.51 -1.08 -10.21
N ARG A 189 5.77 -2.05 -9.65
CA ARG A 189 4.67 -1.79 -8.72
C ARG A 189 4.94 -2.32 -7.33
N TYR A 190 4.55 -1.54 -6.33
CA TYR A 190 4.48 -1.99 -4.94
C TYR A 190 3.12 -2.59 -4.67
N ILE A 191 3.10 -3.71 -3.95
CA ILE A 191 1.87 -4.42 -3.59
C ILE A 191 1.75 -4.38 -2.07
N ILE A 192 0.69 -3.76 -1.56
CA ILE A 192 0.43 -3.66 -0.12
C ILE A 192 -0.79 -4.49 0.22
N PHE A 193 -0.62 -5.39 1.19
CA PHE A 193 -1.68 -6.24 1.71
C PHE A 193 -2.10 -5.73 3.09
N ASP A 194 -3.31 -5.20 3.23
CA ASP A 194 -3.92 -4.96 4.54
C ASP A 194 -4.50 -6.26 5.06
N THR A 195 -4.01 -6.76 6.19
CA THR A 195 -4.37 -8.08 6.70
C THR A 195 -4.84 -8.05 8.15
N PRO A 196 -5.76 -8.95 8.56
CA PRO A 196 -6.19 -9.04 9.95
C PRO A 196 -5.04 -9.45 10.89
N PRO A 197 -5.20 -9.27 12.21
CA PRO A 197 -4.21 -9.74 13.21
C PRO A 197 -4.00 -11.26 13.14
N PRO A 198 -2.73 -11.75 13.17
CA PRO A 198 -2.42 -13.16 12.90
C PRO A 198 -2.86 -14.14 13.98
N HIS A 199 -2.99 -13.69 15.23
CA HIS A 199 -3.45 -14.56 16.32
C HIS A 199 -4.96 -14.82 16.28
N LEU A 200 -5.70 -14.06 15.48
CA LEU A 200 -7.12 -14.26 15.23
C LEU A 200 -7.38 -15.12 14.00
N THR A 201 -6.38 -15.27 13.12
CA THR A 201 -6.63 -15.77 11.77
C THR A 201 -5.42 -16.53 11.22
N ALA A 202 -5.64 -17.77 10.77
CA ALA A 202 -4.60 -18.57 10.14
C ALA A 202 -4.22 -18.05 8.74
N GLU A 203 -5.13 -17.32 8.10
CA GLU A 203 -4.98 -16.78 6.74
C GLU A 203 -3.86 -15.75 6.61
N THR A 204 -3.62 -14.93 7.64
CA THR A 204 -2.54 -13.94 7.65
C THR A 204 -1.17 -14.63 7.52
N ASN A 205 -1.01 -15.81 8.13
CA ASN A 205 0.20 -16.60 8.00
C ASN A 205 0.40 -17.15 6.58
N ALA A 206 -0.67 -17.42 5.84
CA ALA A 206 -0.56 -17.86 4.45
C ALA A 206 -0.04 -16.73 3.54
N ILE A 207 -0.47 -15.49 3.77
CA ILE A 207 -0.01 -14.31 3.04
C ILE A 207 1.44 -13.96 3.42
N SER A 208 1.78 -13.98 4.72
CA SER A 208 3.11 -13.60 5.22
C SER A 208 4.26 -14.40 4.60
N ARG A 209 4.01 -15.66 4.21
CA ARG A 209 5.00 -16.52 3.56
C ARG A 209 5.31 -16.11 2.11
N GLN A 210 4.43 -15.35 1.48
CA GLN A 210 4.48 -15.01 0.07
C GLN A 210 4.90 -13.56 -0.20
N VAL A 211 5.00 -12.73 0.84
CA VAL A 211 5.42 -11.32 0.75
C VAL A 211 6.91 -11.17 1.06
N ASP A 212 7.50 -10.07 0.59
CA ASP A 212 8.92 -9.77 0.79
C ASP A 212 9.17 -9.19 2.17
N GLY A 213 8.21 -8.44 2.73
CA GLY A 213 8.36 -7.83 4.03
C GLY A 213 7.05 -7.54 4.76
N ILE A 214 7.16 -7.28 6.06
CA ILE A 214 6.03 -7.10 6.96
C ILE A 214 6.23 -5.84 7.79
N VAL A 215 5.22 -4.99 7.82
CA VAL A 215 5.09 -3.85 8.73
C VAL A 215 4.13 -4.23 9.84
N ILE A 216 4.59 -4.16 11.09
CA ILE A 216 3.77 -4.43 12.27
C ILE A 216 3.25 -3.10 12.81
N VAL A 217 1.93 -2.97 12.93
CA VAL A 217 1.28 -1.81 13.54
C VAL A 217 0.92 -2.13 14.98
N ILE A 218 1.26 -1.22 15.89
CA ILE A 218 0.95 -1.33 17.31
C ILE A 218 0.26 -0.06 17.81
N GLN A 219 -0.57 -0.21 18.82
CA GLN A 219 -1.20 0.92 19.50
C GLN A 219 -0.36 1.39 20.68
N HIS A 220 0.01 2.69 20.66
CA HIS A 220 0.73 3.31 21.78
C HIS A 220 -0.01 3.13 23.11
N GLY A 221 0.72 2.71 24.14
CA GLY A 221 0.19 2.53 25.49
C GLY A 221 -0.73 1.31 25.70
N LYS A 222 -1.00 0.51 24.62
CA LYS A 222 -1.87 -0.67 24.70
C LYS A 222 -1.13 -1.96 24.35
N THR A 223 -0.41 -1.99 23.24
CA THR A 223 0.34 -3.17 22.81
C THR A 223 1.60 -3.34 23.66
N ARG A 224 1.77 -4.51 24.28
CA ARG A 224 2.90 -4.80 25.15
C ARG A 224 4.11 -5.26 24.34
N LYS A 225 5.32 -5.00 24.85
CA LYS A 225 6.57 -5.43 24.21
C LYS A 225 6.60 -6.93 23.90
N LYS A 226 6.09 -7.77 24.80
CA LYS A 226 6.04 -9.22 24.58
C LYS A 226 5.16 -9.62 23.40
N ASP A 227 4.10 -8.86 23.13
CA ASP A 227 3.16 -9.13 22.04
C ASP A 227 3.83 -8.82 20.69
N VAL A 228 4.66 -7.78 20.64
CA VAL A 228 5.48 -7.46 19.48
C VAL A 228 6.54 -8.53 19.22
N LEU A 229 7.23 -8.97 20.28
CA LEU A 229 8.24 -10.03 20.17
C LEU A 229 7.62 -11.33 19.66
N ASN A 230 6.43 -11.70 20.13
CA ASN A 230 5.71 -12.86 19.62
C ASN A 230 5.41 -12.77 18.11
N LEU A 231 5.05 -11.58 17.59
CA LEU A 231 4.84 -11.41 16.15
C LEU A 231 6.15 -11.54 15.36
N ILE A 232 7.25 -11.00 15.90
CA ILE A 232 8.58 -11.14 15.29
C ILE A 232 9.00 -12.61 15.23
N ASP A 233 8.74 -13.38 16.30
CA ASP A 233 9.04 -14.81 16.35
C ASP A 233 8.18 -15.62 15.36
N ILE A 234 6.89 -15.26 15.20
CA ILE A 234 5.98 -15.93 14.24
C ILE A 234 6.44 -15.72 12.80
N TYR A 235 6.85 -14.51 12.44
CA TYR A 235 7.13 -14.14 11.05
C TYR A 235 8.60 -14.27 10.65
N GLY A 236 9.51 -14.30 11.62
CA GLY A 236 10.96 -14.21 11.42
C GLY A 236 11.42 -12.75 11.33
N LYS A 237 12.50 -12.44 12.06
CA LYS A 237 13.05 -11.08 12.18
C LYS A 237 13.45 -10.50 10.81
N GLU A 238 13.91 -11.34 9.92
CA GLU A 238 14.38 -10.99 8.57
C GLU A 238 13.27 -10.47 7.65
N LYS A 239 12.02 -10.83 7.93
CA LYS A 239 10.85 -10.33 7.20
C LYS A 239 10.27 -9.04 7.77
N ILE A 240 10.63 -8.66 8.98
CA ILE A 240 10.08 -7.46 9.62
C ILE A 240 10.81 -6.22 9.10
N LEU A 241 10.10 -5.41 8.32
CA LEU A 241 10.60 -4.12 7.81
C LEU A 241 10.62 -3.05 8.89
N GLY A 242 9.68 -3.12 9.83
CA GLY A 242 9.60 -2.18 10.92
C GLY A 242 8.33 -2.33 11.77
N VAL A 243 8.29 -1.55 12.83
CA VAL A 243 7.14 -1.44 13.73
C VAL A 243 6.65 0.01 13.72
N VAL A 244 5.38 0.22 13.38
CA VAL A 244 4.72 1.53 13.39
C VAL A 244 3.93 1.67 14.69
N CYS A 245 4.29 2.65 15.51
CA CYS A 245 3.56 2.99 16.72
C CYS A 245 2.46 4.00 16.40
N ASN A 246 1.23 3.54 16.29
CA ASN A 246 0.06 4.37 16.03
C ASN A 246 -0.55 4.93 17.31
N PHE A 247 -1.41 5.96 17.21
CA PHE A 247 -2.09 6.64 18.32
C PHE A 247 -1.13 7.26 19.36
N ALA A 248 0.11 7.58 18.98
CA ALA A 248 1.02 8.32 19.85
C ALA A 248 0.49 9.75 20.07
N ARG A 249 0.41 10.19 21.34
CA ARG A 249 -0.05 11.54 21.68
C ARG A 249 0.98 12.58 21.22
N LYS A 250 0.52 13.70 20.65
CA LYS A 250 1.35 14.90 20.42
C LYS A 250 1.97 15.31 21.76
N GLY A 251 3.30 15.26 21.89
CA GLY A 251 4.01 15.69 23.10
C GLY A 251 4.88 14.64 23.79
N ILE A 252 4.83 13.38 23.40
CA ILE A 252 5.86 12.42 23.84
C ILE A 252 7.06 12.65 22.92
N GLY A 253 8.03 13.43 23.46
CA GLY A 253 9.18 13.94 22.74
C GLY A 253 10.01 12.83 22.09
N TYR A 254 9.86 12.65 20.81
CA TYR A 254 11.02 12.37 20.01
C TYR A 254 11.78 13.70 19.93
N GLY A 255 12.81 13.80 20.75
CA GLY A 255 13.78 14.89 20.65
C GLY A 255 14.46 14.84 19.29
N TYR A 256 13.81 15.34 18.27
CA TYR A 256 14.51 15.76 17.07
C TYR A 256 15.41 16.91 17.46
N GLY A 257 16.69 16.62 17.48
CA GLY A 257 17.74 17.58 17.75
C GLY A 257 17.46 18.87 17.00
N LYS A 258 17.58 19.97 17.74
CA LYS A 258 17.57 21.36 17.31
C LYS A 258 18.55 21.56 16.13
N TYR A 259 18.17 21.17 14.93
CA TYR A 259 18.78 21.72 13.72
C TYR A 259 17.85 22.79 13.21
N GLY A 260 18.10 24.00 13.80
CA GLY A 260 17.49 25.21 13.31
C GLY A 260 17.90 25.45 11.86
N TYR A 261 16.92 25.51 10.96
CA TYR A 261 17.10 26.16 9.68
C TYR A 261 17.33 27.65 9.95
N GLY A 262 18.60 28.02 9.92
CA GLY A 262 19.03 29.40 10.00
C GLY A 262 18.39 30.21 8.88
N LYS A 263 17.77 31.32 9.26
CA LYS A 263 17.33 32.41 8.41
C LYS A 263 18.43 32.78 7.41
N TYR A 264 18.26 32.46 6.16
CA TYR A 264 18.94 33.18 5.09
C TYR A 264 18.08 34.38 4.72
N GLY A 265 18.37 35.49 5.40
CA GLY A 265 17.89 36.81 5.01
C GLY A 265 18.71 37.29 3.82
N TYR A 266 18.09 37.47 2.68
CA TYR A 266 18.66 38.30 1.61
C TYR A 266 18.40 39.75 1.96
N GLY A 267 19.50 40.42 2.38
CA GLY A 267 19.50 41.88 2.49
C GLY A 267 19.53 42.52 1.12
N GLN A 268 18.53 43.33 0.81
CA GLN A 268 18.62 44.30 -0.28
C GLN A 268 19.59 45.42 0.12
N LYS A 269 20.47 45.74 -0.79
CA LYS A 269 21.04 47.08 -0.96
C LYS A 269 20.73 47.55 -2.37
#